data_5f176b227738b7309fdf5f58131b2fb3
#
_entry.id   5f176b227738b7309fdf5f58131b2fb3
#
_cell.length_a   1.000
_cell.length_b   1.000
_cell.length_c   1.000
_cell.angle_alpha   90.00
_cell.angle_beta   90.00
_cell.angle_gamma   90.00
#
_symmetry.space_group_name_H-M   'P 1'
#
loop_
_entity.id
_entity.type
_entity.pdbx_description
1 polymer ?
#
loop_
_entity_poly.entity_id
_entity_poly.type
_entity_poly.pdbx_seq_one_letter_code
_entity_poly.pdbx_strand_id
1 'polypeptide(L)'
;MFAAIAPILIAIVSLAIRLINLATPKGFVFDEVYYVDGARDFLKYGVEVSGSEPEFIVHPPVGKWLIASGIKLFGDNEFGWRFATAIIGTLLILLFARLVHVLFYSPLLTGIGAFLMACDGLVLVHSRTALLDLFLTF
;
A
#
# COMPACT_ATOMS: atom_id res chain seq x y z
N MET A 1 -3.72 9.44 25.84
CA MET A 1 -2.30 9.26 25.49
C MET A 1 -1.96 7.78 25.29
N PHE A 2 -2.20 6.88 26.24
CA PHE A 2 -1.91 5.44 26.11
C PHE A 2 -2.65 4.72 24.96
N ALA A 3 -3.87 5.14 24.62
CA ALA A 3 -4.65 4.52 23.53
C ALA A 3 -4.00 4.60 22.14
N ALA A 4 -3.08 5.55 21.93
CA ALA A 4 -2.40 5.73 20.64
C ALA A 4 -1.02 5.05 20.59
N ILE A 5 -0.38 4.78 21.71
CA ILE A 5 1.01 4.26 21.76
C ILE A 5 1.08 2.84 21.17
N ALA A 6 0.21 1.93 21.61
CA ALA A 6 0.23 0.54 21.14
C ALA A 6 -0.01 0.44 19.63
N PRO A 7 -1.05 1.07 19.02
CA PRO A 7 -1.22 1.06 17.58
C PRO A 7 -0.03 1.63 16.80
N ILE A 8 0.61 2.69 17.29
CA ILE A 8 1.78 3.30 16.65
C ILE A 8 2.96 2.33 16.66
N LEU A 9 3.26 1.69 17.80
CA LEU A 9 4.33 0.70 17.88
C LEU A 9 4.07 -0.49 16.96
N ILE A 10 2.82 -1.00 16.93
CA ILE A 10 2.42 -2.08 16.05
C ILE A 10 2.61 -1.65 14.59
N ALA A 11 2.21 -0.45 14.22
CA ALA A 11 2.38 0.07 12.86
C ALA A 11 3.85 0.20 12.47
N ILE A 12 4.73 0.68 13.36
CA ILE A 12 6.17 0.78 13.11
C ILE A 12 6.79 -0.61 12.88
N VAL A 13 6.51 -1.58 13.75
CA VAL A 13 6.98 -2.96 13.59
C VAL A 13 6.44 -3.57 12.31
N SER A 14 5.15 -3.35 12.02
CA SER A 14 4.50 -3.82 10.81
C SER A 14 5.09 -3.21 9.54
N LEU A 15 5.44 -1.92 9.55
CA LEU A 15 6.15 -1.28 8.43
C LEU A 15 7.51 -1.94 8.20
N ALA A 16 8.30 -2.16 9.26
CA ALA A 16 9.58 -2.83 9.14
C ALA A 16 9.44 -4.22 8.49
N ILE A 17 8.46 -5.02 8.93
CA ILE A 17 8.17 -6.35 8.36
C ILE A 17 7.77 -6.23 6.88
N ARG A 18 6.97 -5.24 6.50
CA ARG A 18 6.55 -5.02 5.11
C ARG A 18 7.70 -4.62 4.20
N LEU A 19 8.66 -3.85 4.72
CA LEU A 19 9.83 -3.39 3.95
C LEU A 19 10.93 -4.46 3.83
N ILE A 20 11.04 -5.40 4.77
CA ILE A 20 12.01 -6.50 4.69
C ILE A 20 11.71 -7.34 3.45
N ASN A 21 12.72 -7.48 2.58
CA ASN A 21 12.62 -8.25 1.34
C ASN A 21 11.42 -7.84 0.45
N LEU A 22 11.05 -6.55 0.43
CA LEU A 22 9.92 -6.06 -0.36
C LEU A 22 10.13 -6.29 -1.87
N ALA A 23 11.38 -6.27 -2.33
CA ALA A 23 11.76 -6.60 -3.72
C ALA A 23 11.70 -8.10 -4.06
N THR A 24 11.04 -8.92 -3.24
CA THR A 24 10.86 -10.36 -3.44
C THR A 24 9.36 -10.71 -3.37
N PRO A 25 8.83 -11.53 -4.30
CA PRO A 25 9.51 -12.21 -5.41
C PRO A 25 9.96 -11.22 -6.50
N LYS A 26 10.92 -11.67 -7.34
CA LYS A 26 11.35 -10.92 -8.51
C LYS A 26 10.31 -10.98 -9.62
N GLY A 27 10.20 -9.88 -10.39
CA GLY A 27 9.20 -9.74 -11.43
C GLY A 27 7.82 -9.35 -10.87
N PHE A 28 6.84 -9.32 -11.77
CA PHE A 28 5.48 -8.92 -11.45
C PHE A 28 4.69 -10.05 -10.79
N VAL A 29 3.86 -9.67 -9.83
CA VAL A 29 2.90 -10.56 -9.18
C VAL A 29 1.50 -10.15 -9.63
N PHE A 30 0.79 -11.09 -10.27
CA PHE A 30 -0.60 -10.90 -10.71
C PHE A 30 -0.75 -9.63 -11.56
N ASP A 31 -1.66 -8.73 -11.24
CA ASP A 31 -1.96 -7.51 -12.00
C ASP A 31 -0.91 -6.38 -11.83
N GLU A 32 0.17 -6.61 -11.07
CA GLU A 32 1.26 -5.62 -10.97
C GLU A 32 1.75 -5.15 -12.35
N VAL A 33 1.75 -6.05 -13.35
CA VAL A 33 2.20 -5.73 -14.71
C VAL A 33 1.44 -4.55 -15.31
N TYR A 34 0.12 -4.51 -15.15
CA TYR A 34 -0.72 -3.44 -15.70
C TYR A 34 -0.59 -2.15 -14.90
N TYR A 35 -0.54 -2.25 -13.57
CA TYR A 35 -0.51 -1.08 -12.71
C TYR A 35 0.85 -0.39 -12.70
N VAL A 36 1.93 -1.16 -12.77
CA VAL A 36 3.29 -0.62 -12.89
C VAL A 36 3.51 -0.01 -14.27
N ASP A 37 3.00 -0.63 -15.33
CA ASP A 37 3.10 -0.09 -16.69
C ASP A 37 2.35 1.23 -16.81
N GLY A 38 1.09 1.30 -16.35
CA GLY A 38 0.35 2.55 -16.27
C GLY A 38 1.04 3.62 -15.39
N ALA A 39 1.71 3.20 -14.29
CA ALA A 39 2.50 4.13 -13.47
C ALA A 39 3.72 4.70 -14.21
N ARG A 40 4.38 3.90 -15.05
CA ARG A 40 5.47 4.35 -15.95
C ARG A 40 4.98 5.34 -16.98
N ASP A 41 3.81 5.08 -17.55
CA ASP A 41 3.18 5.96 -18.53
C ASP A 41 2.87 7.33 -17.91
N PHE A 42 2.32 7.37 -16.69
CA PHE A 42 2.13 8.63 -15.97
C PHE A 42 3.43 9.40 -15.75
N LEU A 43 4.54 8.72 -15.47
CA LEU A 43 5.84 9.37 -15.31
C LEU A 43 6.40 9.91 -16.63
N LYS A 44 6.11 9.26 -17.75
CA LYS A 44 6.69 9.60 -19.05
C LYS A 44 5.80 10.55 -19.86
N TYR A 45 4.50 10.30 -19.86
CA TYR A 45 3.56 10.99 -20.73
C TYR A 45 2.52 11.82 -19.98
N GLY A 46 2.39 11.64 -18.67
CA GLY A 46 1.33 12.27 -17.86
C GLY A 46 -0.04 11.59 -18.00
N VAL A 47 -0.16 10.56 -18.81
CA VAL A 47 -1.39 9.81 -19.14
C VAL A 47 -1.01 8.38 -19.51
N GLU A 48 -1.92 7.44 -19.30
CA GLU A 48 -1.75 6.05 -19.78
C GLU A 48 -1.94 6.01 -21.30
N VAL A 49 -1.07 5.27 -21.98
CA VAL A 49 -1.06 5.18 -23.44
C VAL A 49 -1.05 3.72 -23.91
N SER A 50 -1.77 3.46 -25.02
CA SER A 50 -1.70 2.21 -25.76
C SER A 50 -1.15 2.51 -27.16
N GLY A 51 0.12 2.20 -27.36
CA GLY A 51 0.82 2.61 -28.57
C GLY A 51 1.02 4.13 -28.66
N SER A 52 0.37 4.80 -29.61
CA SER A 52 0.44 6.26 -29.81
C SER A 52 -0.79 7.02 -29.27
N GLU A 53 -1.82 6.30 -28.82
CA GLU A 53 -3.08 6.89 -28.38
C GLU A 53 -3.27 6.77 -26.87
N PRO A 54 -4.03 7.69 -26.23
CA PRO A 54 -4.42 7.53 -24.83
C PRO A 54 -5.18 6.23 -24.61
N GLU A 55 -4.81 5.48 -23.58
CA GLU A 55 -5.50 4.24 -23.23
C GLU A 55 -6.83 4.51 -22.52
N PHE A 56 -7.80 3.61 -22.70
CA PHE A 56 -9.02 3.64 -21.90
C PHE A 56 -8.72 3.33 -20.44
N ILE A 57 -9.00 4.29 -19.57
CA ILE A 57 -8.70 4.18 -18.13
C ILE A 57 -9.72 3.25 -17.48
N VAL A 58 -9.30 2.03 -17.17
CA VAL A 58 -10.13 1.02 -16.48
C VAL A 58 -10.22 1.28 -15.00
N HIS A 59 -9.14 1.79 -14.37
CA HIS A 59 -9.01 1.97 -12.93
C HIS A 59 -8.72 3.42 -12.56
N PRO A 60 -9.21 3.89 -11.37
CA PRO A 60 -8.87 5.21 -10.87
C PRO A 60 -7.35 5.43 -10.79
N PRO A 61 -6.84 6.61 -11.22
CA PRO A 61 -5.40 6.82 -11.41
C PRO A 61 -4.61 6.98 -10.11
N VAL A 62 -5.26 7.27 -8.97
CA VAL A 62 -4.59 7.62 -7.70
C VAL A 62 -3.61 6.54 -7.24
N GLY A 63 -4.01 5.26 -7.29
CA GLY A 63 -3.13 4.15 -6.92
C GLY A 63 -1.90 4.06 -7.82
N LYS A 64 -2.06 4.26 -9.13
CA LYS A 64 -0.96 4.27 -10.11
C LYS A 64 -0.02 5.46 -9.90
N TRP A 65 -0.55 6.64 -9.52
CA TRP A 65 0.28 7.79 -9.14
C TRP A 65 1.11 7.53 -7.88
N LEU A 66 0.56 6.81 -6.91
CA LEU A 66 1.30 6.43 -5.71
C LEU A 66 2.40 5.41 -6.05
N ILE A 67 2.13 4.42 -6.92
CA ILE A 67 3.15 3.51 -7.45
C ILE A 67 4.22 4.30 -8.21
N ALA A 68 3.83 5.22 -9.09
CA ALA A 68 4.73 6.10 -9.83
C ALA A 68 5.64 6.92 -8.91
N SER A 69 5.11 7.41 -7.77
CA SER A 69 5.92 8.10 -6.77
C SER A 69 7.03 7.23 -6.18
N GLY A 70 6.73 5.96 -5.92
CA GLY A 70 7.72 4.99 -5.45
C GLY A 70 8.79 4.69 -6.50
N ILE A 71 8.39 4.53 -7.77
CA ILE A 71 9.33 4.39 -8.90
C ILE A 71 10.24 5.61 -9.01
N LYS A 72 9.69 6.81 -8.89
CA LYS A 72 10.46 8.06 -8.97
C LYS A 72 11.48 8.21 -7.85
N LEU A 73 11.17 7.73 -6.63
CA LEU A 73 12.02 7.87 -5.46
C LEU A 73 13.10 6.78 -5.36
N PHE A 74 12.77 5.55 -5.72
CA PHE A 74 13.61 4.37 -5.47
C PHE A 74 14.05 3.65 -6.75
N GLY A 75 13.65 4.17 -7.92
CA GLY A 75 13.94 3.57 -9.22
C GLY A 75 12.90 2.58 -9.67
N ASP A 76 12.94 2.26 -10.98
CA ASP A 76 12.02 1.31 -11.62
C ASP A 76 12.45 -0.13 -11.34
N ASN A 77 12.08 -0.60 -10.18
CA ASN A 77 12.36 -1.95 -9.66
C ASN A 77 11.28 -2.38 -8.67
N GLU A 78 11.29 -3.65 -8.26
CA GLU A 78 10.27 -4.25 -7.41
C GLU A 78 10.08 -3.52 -6.07
N PHE A 79 11.16 -2.99 -5.49
CA PHE A 79 11.05 -2.19 -4.28
C PHE A 79 10.32 -0.88 -4.53
N GLY A 80 10.69 -0.16 -5.61
CA GLY A 80 10.07 1.10 -6.00
C GLY A 80 8.57 0.93 -6.25
N TRP A 81 8.15 -0.10 -7.00
CA TRP A 81 6.73 -0.33 -7.31
C TRP A 81 5.89 -0.59 -6.06
N ARG A 82 6.45 -1.36 -5.10
CA ARG A 82 5.73 -1.85 -3.91
C ARG A 82 5.86 -0.94 -2.69
N PHE A 83 6.70 0.09 -2.75
CA PHE A 83 6.94 0.95 -1.61
C PHE A 83 5.67 1.67 -1.14
N ALA A 84 4.90 2.23 -2.08
CA ALA A 84 3.67 2.96 -1.75
C ALA A 84 2.64 2.06 -1.06
N THR A 85 2.46 0.81 -1.52
CA THR A 85 1.54 -0.15 -0.88
C THR A 85 1.99 -0.54 0.53
N ALA A 86 3.30 -0.65 0.78
CA ALA A 86 3.81 -0.92 2.14
C ALA A 86 3.46 0.23 3.12
N ILE A 87 3.58 1.47 2.66
CA ILE A 87 3.17 2.65 3.45
C ILE A 87 1.66 2.65 3.69
N ILE A 88 0.85 2.52 2.63
CA ILE A 88 -0.62 2.55 2.73
C ILE A 88 -1.14 1.41 3.61
N GLY A 89 -0.61 0.18 3.45
CA GLY A 89 -0.99 -0.94 4.31
C GLY A 89 -0.62 -0.74 5.77
N THR A 90 0.43 0.04 6.06
CA THR A 90 0.77 0.44 7.43
C THR A 90 -0.20 1.50 7.96
N LEU A 91 -0.53 2.50 7.15
CA LEU A 91 -1.50 3.54 7.52
C LEU A 91 -2.90 2.96 7.73
N LEU A 92 -3.28 1.92 6.99
CA LEU A 92 -4.54 1.21 7.16
C LEU A 92 -4.66 0.58 8.56
N ILE A 93 -3.56 0.10 9.16
CA ILE A 93 -3.55 -0.37 10.55
C ILE A 93 -3.94 0.74 11.52
N LEU A 94 -3.38 1.94 11.32
CA LEU A 94 -3.69 3.11 12.17
C LEU A 94 -5.14 3.59 11.96
N LEU A 95 -5.61 3.59 10.73
CA LEU A 95 -6.99 3.94 10.39
C LEU A 95 -7.98 2.96 11.05
N PHE A 96 -7.72 1.66 10.94
CA PHE A 96 -8.53 0.63 11.57
C PHE A 96 -8.50 0.72 13.10
N ALA A 97 -7.34 0.95 13.69
CA ALA A 97 -7.22 1.20 15.13
C ALA A 97 -8.04 2.41 15.57
N ARG A 98 -8.04 3.49 14.76
CA ARG A 98 -8.86 4.67 15.03
C ARG A 98 -10.35 4.35 14.97
N LEU A 99 -10.78 3.56 13.99
CA LEU A 99 -12.17 3.09 13.88
C LEU A 99 -12.57 2.29 15.13
N VAL A 100 -11.77 1.30 15.53
CA VAL A 100 -12.03 0.49 16.75
C VAL A 100 -12.11 1.40 17.98
N HIS A 101 -11.22 2.38 18.09
CA HIS A 101 -11.25 3.33 19.21
C HIS A 101 -12.55 4.14 19.26
N VAL A 102 -13.02 4.62 18.13
CA VAL A 102 -14.27 5.40 18.05
C VAL A 102 -15.49 4.55 18.39
N LEU A 103 -15.49 3.28 17.99
CA LEU A 103 -16.62 2.37 18.24
C LEU A 103 -16.69 1.89 19.70
N PHE A 104 -15.55 1.61 20.32
CA PHE A 104 -15.51 0.93 21.63
C PHE A 104 -14.97 1.79 22.77
N TYR A 105 -14.34 2.92 22.49
CA TYR A 105 -13.71 3.81 23.48
C TYR A 105 -12.75 3.09 24.45
N SER A 106 -12.19 1.94 24.02
CA SER A 106 -11.32 1.08 24.83
C SER A 106 -9.90 1.04 24.28
N PRO A 107 -8.88 1.48 25.05
CA PRO A 107 -7.47 1.37 24.63
C PRO A 107 -7.02 -0.06 24.35
N LEU A 108 -7.53 -1.02 25.14
CA LEU A 108 -7.22 -2.44 24.95
C LEU A 108 -7.74 -2.95 23.63
N LEU A 109 -9.02 -2.72 23.32
CA LEU A 109 -9.62 -3.15 22.05
C LEU A 109 -8.97 -2.43 20.87
N THR A 110 -8.58 -1.18 21.00
CA THR A 110 -7.82 -0.43 20.00
C THR A 110 -6.50 -1.11 19.67
N GLY A 111 -5.74 -1.52 20.68
CA GLY A 111 -4.49 -2.25 20.51
C GLY A 111 -4.69 -3.64 19.88
N ILE A 112 -5.70 -4.39 20.34
CA ILE A 112 -6.05 -5.71 19.77
C ILE A 112 -6.46 -5.55 18.30
N GLY A 113 -7.30 -4.58 17.96
CA GLY A 113 -7.71 -4.31 16.58
C GLY A 113 -6.53 -3.99 15.67
N ALA A 114 -5.62 -3.11 16.13
CA ALA A 114 -4.39 -2.80 15.41
C ALA A 114 -3.53 -4.05 15.16
N PHE A 115 -3.39 -4.91 16.17
CA PHE A 115 -2.61 -6.14 16.07
C PHE A 115 -3.26 -7.15 15.09
N LEU A 116 -4.56 -7.37 15.18
CA LEU A 116 -5.28 -8.26 14.26
C LEU A 116 -5.15 -7.78 12.82
N MET A 117 -5.32 -6.46 12.57
CA MET A 117 -5.16 -5.87 11.24
C MET A 117 -3.71 -6.00 10.73
N ALA A 118 -2.72 -5.87 11.60
CA ALA A 118 -1.31 -6.04 11.25
C ALA A 118 -0.95 -7.49 10.87
N CYS A 119 -1.63 -8.47 11.49
CA CYS A 119 -1.42 -9.91 11.28
C CYS A 119 -2.35 -10.47 10.18
N ASP A 120 -3.28 -9.68 9.64
CA ASP A 120 -4.17 -10.15 8.57
C ASP A 120 -3.35 -10.50 7.32
N GLY A 121 -3.49 -11.77 6.85
CA GLY A 121 -2.70 -12.29 5.75
C GLY A 121 -3.01 -11.61 4.41
N LEU A 122 -4.27 -11.25 4.16
CA LEU A 122 -4.67 -10.57 2.93
C LEU A 122 -4.09 -9.17 2.89
N VAL A 123 -4.27 -8.39 3.96
CA VAL A 123 -3.70 -7.04 4.08
C VAL A 123 -2.17 -7.06 3.99
N LEU A 124 -1.52 -8.07 4.59
CA LEU A 124 -0.07 -8.22 4.53
C LEU A 124 0.40 -8.46 3.09
N VAL A 125 -0.22 -9.37 2.34
CA VAL A 125 0.13 -9.67 0.95
C VAL A 125 -0.10 -8.45 0.06
N HIS A 126 -1.29 -7.83 0.12
CA HIS A 126 -1.61 -6.64 -0.68
C HIS A 126 -0.71 -5.44 -0.36
N SER A 127 -0.20 -5.32 0.87
CA SER A 127 0.77 -4.28 1.23
C SER A 127 2.21 -4.57 0.80
N ARG A 128 2.46 -5.71 0.16
CA ARG A 128 3.75 -6.12 -0.39
C ARG A 128 3.71 -6.37 -1.91
N THR A 129 2.60 -6.03 -2.53
CA THR A 129 2.38 -6.11 -3.97
C THR A 129 1.81 -4.79 -4.47
N ALA A 130 2.17 -4.36 -5.69
CA ALA A 130 1.70 -3.10 -6.25
C ALA A 130 0.30 -3.25 -6.87
N LEU A 131 -0.69 -3.65 -6.04
CA LEU A 131 -2.09 -3.82 -6.44
C LEU A 131 -2.94 -2.63 -6.01
N LEU A 132 -3.98 -2.32 -6.77
CA LEU A 132 -4.82 -1.13 -6.52
C LEU A 132 -5.84 -1.32 -5.40
N ASP A 133 -6.22 -2.56 -5.08
CA ASP A 133 -7.25 -2.88 -4.09
C ASP A 133 -6.95 -2.30 -2.71
N LEU A 134 -5.67 -2.29 -2.32
CA LEU A 134 -5.25 -1.73 -1.04
C LEU A 134 -5.47 -0.21 -0.97
N PHE A 135 -5.21 0.51 -2.05
CA PHE A 135 -5.45 1.95 -2.12
C PHE A 135 -6.94 2.28 -2.08
N LEU A 136 -7.78 1.42 -2.65
CA LEU A 136 -9.23 1.56 -2.61
C LEU A 136 -9.79 1.27 -1.22
N THR A 137 -9.16 0.35 -0.48
CA THR A 137 -9.57 -0.04 0.89
C THR A 137 -9.23 1.06 1.91
N PHE A 138 -8.14 1.80 1.70
CA PHE A 138 -7.68 2.89 2.56
C PHE A 138 -8.48 4.18 2.33
#